data_514050cc05107ea7981e4ad95d609390
#
_entry.id   514050cc05107ea7981e4ad95d609390
#
_cell.length_a   1.000
_cell.length_b   1.000
_cell.length_c   1.000
_cell.angle_alpha   90.00
_cell.angle_beta   90.00
_cell.angle_gamma   90.00
#
_symmetry.space_group_name_H-M   'P 1'
#
loop_
_entity.id
_entity.type
_entity.pdbx_description
1 polymer ?
#
loop_
_entity_poly.entity_id
_entity_poly.type
_entity_poly.pdbx_seq_one_letter_code
_entity_poly.pdbx_strand_id
1 'polypeptide(L)'
;MEYHIKEAAEKVGLPPHTIRYYEQEGLLPFIRRDKNGNRIFNETDLTWIDSIVCFLKTGIALSQLREIGELAKQGEGTATKRKEIFKEHKFKLMEKQKDLDKALEKIEAKIEYYEDMESNLLNHN
;
A
#
# COMPACT_ATOMS: atom_id res chain seq x y z
N MET A 1 7.14 20.02 10.52
CA MET A 1 6.71 20.92 9.46
C MET A 1 5.30 20.58 9.02
N GLU A 2 4.52 21.56 8.61
CA GLU A 2 3.12 21.35 8.22
C GLU A 2 2.90 21.77 6.78
N TYR A 3 1.97 21.07 6.11
CA TYR A 3 1.71 21.25 4.69
C TYR A 3 0.21 21.39 4.44
N HIS A 4 -0.16 22.20 3.48
CA HIS A 4 -1.52 22.21 2.94
C HIS A 4 -1.66 21.10 1.90
N ILE A 5 -2.88 20.84 1.48
CA ILE A 5 -3.17 19.67 0.62
C ILE A 5 -2.37 19.66 -0.69
N LYS A 6 -2.15 20.80 -1.30
CA LYS A 6 -1.40 20.89 -2.56
C LYS A 6 0.03 20.39 -2.39
N GLU A 7 0.71 20.86 -1.34
CA GLU A 7 2.07 20.45 -1.03
C GLU A 7 2.13 18.98 -0.60
N ALA A 8 1.17 18.56 0.23
CA ALA A 8 1.07 17.16 0.67
C ALA A 8 0.92 16.23 -0.54
N ALA A 9 0.05 16.58 -1.47
CA ALA A 9 -0.19 15.82 -2.69
C ALA A 9 1.09 15.68 -3.52
N GLU A 10 1.83 16.76 -3.69
CA GLU A 10 3.11 16.74 -4.41
C GLU A 10 4.11 15.80 -3.74
N LYS A 11 4.19 15.85 -2.40
CA LYS A 11 5.15 15.02 -1.64
C LYS A 11 4.84 13.53 -1.70
N VAL A 12 3.57 13.15 -1.69
CA VAL A 12 3.18 11.74 -1.74
C VAL A 12 2.90 11.26 -3.17
N GLY A 13 2.96 12.13 -4.15
CA GLY A 13 2.77 11.76 -5.55
C GLY A 13 1.34 11.41 -5.91
N LEU A 14 0.36 12.03 -5.28
CA LEU A 14 -1.06 11.79 -5.51
C LEU A 14 -1.77 13.08 -5.92
N PRO A 15 -2.86 12.97 -6.70
CA PRO A 15 -3.72 14.13 -6.93
C PRO A 15 -4.39 14.56 -5.60
N PRO A 16 -4.62 15.86 -5.39
CA PRO A 16 -5.31 16.31 -4.18
C PRO A 16 -6.68 15.66 -3.96
N HIS A 17 -7.42 15.37 -5.02
CA HIS A 17 -8.75 14.74 -4.89
C HIS A 17 -8.66 13.32 -4.30
N THR A 18 -7.55 12.62 -4.52
CA THR A 18 -7.34 11.29 -3.94
C THR A 18 -7.18 11.38 -2.43
N ILE A 19 -6.43 12.38 -1.95
CA ILE A 19 -6.25 12.61 -0.51
C ILE A 19 -7.59 12.97 0.14
N ARG A 20 -8.38 13.82 -0.50
CA ARG A 20 -9.73 14.16 -0.02
C ARG A 20 -10.62 12.93 0.05
N TYR A 21 -10.53 12.06 -0.95
CA TYR A 21 -11.25 10.79 -0.98
C TYR A 21 -10.87 9.91 0.21
N TYR A 22 -9.58 9.78 0.50
CA TYR A 22 -9.11 8.99 1.64
C TYR A 22 -9.68 9.54 2.96
N GLU A 23 -9.70 10.84 3.12
CA GLU A 23 -10.28 11.45 4.32
C GLU A 23 -11.78 11.17 4.42
N GLN A 24 -12.50 11.32 3.32
CA GLN A 24 -13.95 11.05 3.28
C GLN A 24 -14.27 9.59 3.62
N GLU A 25 -13.42 8.68 3.19
CA GLU A 25 -13.61 7.25 3.44
C GLU A 25 -13.16 6.81 4.83
N GLY A 26 -12.72 7.76 5.66
CA GLY A 26 -12.34 7.47 7.04
C GLY A 26 -10.94 6.90 7.21
N LEU A 27 -10.08 6.99 6.18
CA LEU A 27 -8.72 6.47 6.23
C LEU A 27 -7.75 7.42 6.91
N LEU A 28 -8.12 8.70 7.04
CA LEU A 28 -7.29 9.75 7.62
C LEU A 28 -8.02 10.40 8.80
N PRO A 29 -8.17 9.67 9.93
CA PRO A 29 -9.06 10.11 11.01
C PRO A 29 -8.58 11.33 11.80
N PHE A 30 -7.31 11.69 11.70
CA PHE A 30 -6.70 12.73 12.54
C PHE A 30 -6.23 13.96 11.77
N ILE A 31 -6.73 14.17 10.55
CA ILE A 31 -6.34 15.36 9.80
C ILE A 31 -6.91 16.60 10.46
N ARG A 32 -6.03 17.53 10.80
CA ARG A 32 -6.36 18.79 11.43
C ARG A 32 -6.71 19.84 10.38
N ARG A 33 -7.35 20.92 10.81
CA ARG A 33 -7.64 22.05 9.96
C ARG A 33 -7.14 23.33 10.62
N ASP A 34 -6.69 24.29 9.80
CA ASP A 34 -6.30 25.60 10.30
C ASP A 34 -7.54 26.46 10.59
N LYS A 35 -7.33 27.68 11.05
CA LYS A 35 -8.40 28.60 11.38
C LYS A 35 -9.26 29.01 10.19
N ASN A 36 -8.75 28.82 8.98
CA ASN A 36 -9.49 29.10 7.74
C ASN A 36 -10.23 27.88 7.20
N GLY A 37 -10.18 26.75 7.93
CA GLY A 37 -10.83 25.51 7.52
C GLY A 37 -10.04 24.67 6.54
N ASN A 38 -8.81 25.03 6.24
CA ASN A 38 -7.94 24.27 5.33
C ASN A 38 -7.28 23.10 6.04
N ARG A 39 -7.16 21.96 5.36
CA ARG A 39 -6.49 20.77 5.89
C ARG A 39 -5.01 21.05 6.12
N ILE A 40 -4.47 20.55 7.23
CA ILE A 40 -3.05 20.64 7.57
C ILE A 40 -2.51 19.23 7.76
N PHE A 41 -1.41 18.92 7.08
CA PHE A 41 -0.75 17.61 7.12
C PHE A 41 0.63 17.74 7.73
N ASN A 42 0.98 16.81 8.63
CA ASN A 42 2.35 16.72 9.17
C ASN A 42 3.07 15.52 8.54
N GLU A 43 4.34 15.31 8.91
CA GLU A 43 5.14 14.21 8.36
C GLU A 43 4.53 12.84 8.65
N THR A 44 3.96 12.66 9.83
CA THR A 44 3.31 11.40 10.20
C THR A 44 2.11 11.13 9.27
N ASP A 45 1.34 12.16 8.97
CA ASP A 45 0.20 12.06 8.06
C ASP A 45 0.66 11.64 6.66
N LEU A 46 1.74 12.25 6.16
CA LEU A 46 2.28 11.93 4.84
C LEU A 46 2.77 10.49 4.77
N THR A 47 3.45 10.03 5.82
CA THR A 47 3.92 8.64 5.91
C THR A 47 2.73 7.68 5.87
N TRP A 48 1.66 7.99 6.60
CA TRP A 48 0.46 7.15 6.61
C TRP A 48 -0.22 7.12 5.24
N ILE A 49 -0.34 8.26 4.57
CA ILE A 49 -0.93 8.34 3.22
C ILE A 49 -0.12 7.47 2.25
N ASP A 50 1.20 7.56 2.29
CA ASP A 50 2.08 6.74 1.46
C ASP A 50 1.87 5.25 1.73
N SER A 51 1.73 4.89 3.00
CA SER A 51 1.46 3.50 3.41
C SER A 51 0.12 3.00 2.87
N ILE A 52 -0.92 3.83 2.89
CA ILE A 52 -2.24 3.49 2.33
C ILE A 52 -2.12 3.09 0.86
N VAL A 53 -1.38 3.87 0.07
CA VAL A 53 -1.17 3.57 -1.35
C VAL A 53 -0.56 2.18 -1.51
N CYS A 54 0.47 1.88 -0.73
CA CYS A 54 1.14 0.58 -0.76
C CYS A 54 0.20 -0.56 -0.37
N PHE A 55 -0.56 -0.39 0.72
CA PHE A 55 -1.47 -1.41 1.22
C PHE A 55 -2.57 -1.73 0.21
N LEU A 56 -3.16 -0.70 -0.41
CA LEU A 56 -4.19 -0.90 -1.43
C LEU A 56 -3.63 -1.65 -2.65
N LYS A 57 -2.41 -1.33 -3.07
CA LYS A 57 -1.75 -2.03 -4.18
C LYS A 57 -1.52 -3.51 -3.89
N THR A 58 -1.29 -3.86 -2.64
CA THR A 58 -1.00 -5.24 -2.25
C THR A 58 -2.24 -6.01 -1.79
N GLY A 59 -3.42 -5.41 -1.92
CA GLY A 59 -4.68 -6.13 -1.77
C GLY A 59 -5.36 -6.05 -0.41
N ILE A 60 -4.94 -5.13 0.47
CA ILE A 60 -5.73 -4.89 1.68
C ILE A 60 -7.05 -4.25 1.25
N ALA A 61 -8.15 -4.65 1.86
CA ALA A 61 -9.46 -4.10 1.51
C ALA A 61 -9.63 -2.68 2.08
N LEU A 62 -10.30 -1.83 1.31
CA LEU A 62 -10.62 -0.47 1.77
C LEU A 62 -11.38 -0.51 3.11
N SER A 63 -12.28 -1.48 3.27
CA SER A 63 -13.04 -1.68 4.51
C SER A 63 -12.14 -1.97 5.71
N GLN A 64 -11.03 -2.68 5.51
CA GLN A 64 -10.06 -2.97 6.57
C GLN A 64 -9.31 -1.70 6.99
N LEU A 65 -8.93 -0.86 6.01
CA LEU A 65 -8.28 0.42 6.30
C LEU A 65 -9.23 1.36 7.03
N ARG A 66 -10.51 1.34 6.64
CA ARG A 66 -11.55 2.14 7.32
C ARG A 66 -11.71 1.68 8.76
N GLU A 67 -11.72 0.37 9.00
CA GLU A 67 -11.78 -0.20 10.35
C GLU A 67 -10.59 0.24 11.19
N ILE A 68 -9.38 0.23 10.63
CA ILE A 68 -8.18 0.71 11.31
C ILE A 68 -8.35 2.18 11.72
N GLY A 69 -8.89 2.99 10.82
CA GLY A 69 -9.17 4.41 11.10
C GLY A 69 -10.15 4.59 12.25
N GLU A 70 -11.24 3.81 12.26
CA GLU A 70 -12.24 3.86 13.33
C GLU A 70 -11.67 3.40 14.68
N LEU A 71 -10.87 2.34 14.66
CA LEU A 71 -10.21 1.85 15.87
C LEU A 71 -9.22 2.88 16.41
N ALA A 72 -8.48 3.55 15.53
CA ALA A 72 -7.52 4.59 15.91
C ALA A 72 -8.21 5.74 16.65
N LYS A 73 -9.41 6.11 16.23
CA LYS A 73 -10.22 7.15 16.91
C LYS A 73 -10.59 6.74 18.32
N GLN A 74 -10.71 5.44 18.60
CA GLN A 74 -11.05 4.91 19.92
C GLN A 74 -9.86 4.91 20.89
N GLY A 75 -8.65 5.22 20.39
CA GLY A 75 -7.46 5.38 21.20
C GLY A 75 -6.53 4.18 21.25
N GLU A 76 -5.50 4.31 22.06
CA GLU A 76 -4.41 3.33 22.15
C GLU A 76 -4.85 1.94 22.62
N GLY A 77 -5.96 1.86 23.35
CA GLY A 77 -6.53 0.58 23.80
C GLY A 77 -6.89 -0.36 22.66
N THR A 78 -6.97 0.14 21.41
CA THR A 78 -7.28 -0.68 20.24
C THR A 78 -6.04 -1.13 19.48
N ALA A 79 -4.84 -0.87 20.00
CA ALA A 79 -3.58 -1.22 19.33
C ALA A 79 -3.49 -2.69 18.97
N THR A 80 -3.92 -3.58 19.87
CA THR A 80 -3.90 -5.03 19.62
C THR A 80 -4.77 -5.41 18.44
N LYS A 81 -5.99 -4.87 18.38
CA LYS A 81 -6.92 -5.15 17.26
C LYS A 81 -6.35 -4.65 15.94
N ARG A 82 -5.79 -3.44 15.92
CA ARG A 82 -5.17 -2.87 14.71
C ARG A 82 -4.00 -3.71 14.25
N LYS A 83 -3.16 -4.15 15.19
CA LYS A 83 -2.02 -5.02 14.91
C LYS A 83 -2.48 -6.33 14.27
N GLU A 84 -3.55 -6.93 14.78
CA GLU A 84 -4.06 -8.20 14.23
C GLU A 84 -4.53 -8.07 12.79
N ILE A 85 -5.12 -6.95 12.42
CA ILE A 85 -5.53 -6.69 11.03
C ILE A 85 -4.28 -6.71 10.12
N PHE A 86 -3.20 -6.06 10.54
CA PHE A 86 -1.95 -6.03 9.76
C PHE A 86 -1.26 -7.40 9.73
N LYS A 87 -1.32 -8.16 10.82
CA LYS A 87 -0.75 -9.52 10.85
C LYS A 87 -1.45 -10.44 9.87
N GLU A 88 -2.76 -10.36 9.79
CA GLU A 88 -3.54 -11.13 8.83
C GLU A 88 -3.16 -10.78 7.40
N HIS A 89 -3.02 -9.50 7.10
CA HIS A 89 -2.61 -9.06 5.77
C HIS A 89 -1.18 -9.51 5.46
N LYS A 90 -0.28 -9.41 6.42
CA LYS A 90 1.10 -9.90 6.28
C LYS A 90 1.12 -11.37 5.89
N PHE A 91 0.32 -12.18 6.57
CA PHE A 91 0.23 -13.62 6.26
C PHE A 91 -0.20 -13.85 4.82
N LYS A 92 -1.24 -13.14 4.36
CA LYS A 92 -1.71 -13.24 2.98
C LYS A 92 -0.64 -12.83 1.96
N LEU A 93 0.12 -11.79 2.26
CA LEU A 93 1.22 -11.33 1.40
C LEU A 93 2.33 -12.38 1.33
N MET A 94 2.67 -13.01 2.44
CA MET A 94 3.69 -14.05 2.48
C MET A 94 3.28 -15.25 1.63
N GLU A 95 1.99 -15.62 1.64
CA GLU A 95 1.48 -16.70 0.80
C GLU A 95 1.58 -16.33 -0.68
N LYS A 96 1.22 -15.10 -1.04
CA LYS A 96 1.36 -14.60 -2.42
C LYS A 96 2.82 -14.60 -2.87
N GLN A 97 3.74 -14.26 -1.97
CA GLN A 97 5.17 -14.25 -2.25
C GLN A 97 5.67 -15.65 -2.60
N LYS A 98 5.22 -16.67 -1.87
CA LYS A 98 5.56 -18.07 -2.16
C LYS A 98 5.07 -18.48 -3.55
N ASP A 99 3.84 -18.08 -3.90
CA ASP A 99 3.26 -18.39 -5.20
C ASP A 99 4.04 -17.72 -6.33
N LEU A 100 4.46 -16.47 -6.11
CA LEU A 100 5.27 -15.74 -7.07
C LEU A 100 6.64 -16.39 -7.26
N ASP A 101 7.27 -16.81 -6.17
CA ASP A 101 8.58 -17.49 -6.23
C ASP A 101 8.48 -18.78 -7.05
N LYS A 102 7.43 -19.56 -6.86
CA LYS A 102 7.20 -20.78 -7.64
C LYS A 102 6.97 -20.49 -9.11
N ALA A 103 6.21 -19.44 -9.41
CA ALA A 103 5.95 -19.03 -10.79
C ALA A 103 7.24 -18.60 -11.48
N LEU A 104 8.10 -17.86 -10.78
CA LEU A 104 9.40 -17.42 -11.31
C LEU A 104 10.29 -18.62 -11.62
N GLU A 105 10.33 -19.62 -10.74
CA GLU A 105 11.11 -20.86 -10.99
C GLU A 105 10.67 -21.56 -12.26
N LYS A 106 9.35 -21.68 -12.45
CA LYS A 106 8.78 -22.34 -13.64
C LYS A 106 9.06 -21.54 -14.91
N ILE A 107 9.00 -20.22 -14.83
CA ILE A 107 9.31 -19.34 -15.96
C ILE A 107 10.79 -19.46 -16.33
N GLU A 108 11.68 -19.44 -15.33
CA GLU A 108 13.13 -19.60 -15.58
C GLU A 108 13.43 -20.94 -16.26
N ALA A 109 12.79 -22.01 -15.81
CA ALA A 109 12.96 -23.34 -16.44
C ALA A 109 12.51 -23.33 -17.90
N LYS A 110 11.43 -22.61 -18.23
CA LYS A 110 10.97 -22.49 -19.61
C LYS A 110 11.91 -21.66 -20.46
N ILE A 111 12.48 -20.60 -19.90
CA ILE A 111 13.45 -19.76 -20.60
C ILE A 111 14.68 -20.62 -20.95
N GLU A 112 15.20 -21.37 -19.98
CA GLU A 112 16.35 -22.27 -20.21
C GLU A 112 16.04 -23.31 -21.30
N TYR A 113 14.84 -23.89 -21.24
CA TYR A 113 14.40 -24.87 -22.23
C TYR A 113 14.45 -24.29 -23.66
N TYR A 114 13.95 -23.08 -23.83
CA TYR A 114 13.93 -22.43 -25.14
C TYR A 114 15.32 -21.94 -25.57
N GLU A 115 16.15 -21.51 -24.63
CA GLU A 115 17.53 -21.14 -24.92
C GLU A 115 18.33 -22.37 -25.46
N ASP A 116 18.12 -23.52 -24.84
CA ASP A 116 18.75 -24.78 -25.31
C ASP A 116 18.27 -25.15 -26.71
N MET A 117 16.97 -24.98 -26.96
CA MET A 117 16.37 -25.22 -28.26
C MET A 117 16.96 -24.30 -29.32
N GLU A 118 17.13 -23.03 -29.02
CA GLU A 118 17.74 -22.04 -29.90
C GLU A 118 19.21 -22.44 -30.21
N SER A 119 19.97 -22.82 -29.19
CA SER A 119 21.34 -23.25 -29.33
C SER A 119 21.45 -24.46 -30.23
N ASN A 120 20.55 -25.45 -30.06
CA ASN A 120 20.54 -26.65 -30.90
C ASN A 120 20.21 -26.33 -32.35
N LEU A 121 19.31 -25.40 -32.59
CA LEU A 121 18.99 -24.96 -33.96
C LEU A 121 20.16 -24.28 -34.63
N LEU A 122 20.90 -23.45 -33.89
CA LEU A 122 22.09 -22.76 -34.40
C LEU A 122 23.22 -23.76 -34.70
N ASN A 123 23.37 -24.79 -33.87
CA ASN A 123 24.43 -25.81 -34.05
C ASN A 123 24.15 -26.79 -35.17
N HIS A 124 22.92 -26.92 -35.64
CA HIS A 124 22.55 -27.81 -36.73
C HIS A 124 22.53 -27.12 -38.09
N ASN A 125 22.80 -25.83 -38.11
CA ASN A 125 22.95 -25.06 -39.32
C ASN A 125 24.42 -24.87 -39.67
#